data_ea730be0e37059ce3b4d3fd02618da31
#
_entry.id   ea730be0e37059ce3b4d3fd02618da31
#
_cell.length_a   1.000
_cell.length_b   1.000
_cell.length_c   1.000
_cell.angle_alpha   90.00
_cell.angle_beta   90.00
_cell.angle_gamma   90.00
#
_symmetry.space_group_name_H-M   'P 1'
#
loop_
_entity.id
_entity.type
_entity.pdbx_description
1 polymer ?
#
loop_
_entity_poly.entity_id
_entity_poly.type
_entity_poly.pdbx_seq_one_letter_code
_entity_poly.pdbx_strand_id
1 'polypeptide(L)'
;MATAYAMPIAMRAIDQDAAWAAFEARDRSWDGRVIGAVRTTGIYCKPSCPARRPKRENVEFFGSADEARAAGYRPCLRCKPDEVGRDREAVSKAIRLIEECDETMRLSELAASVGYAPHHFQRLFTRDVGMSPAAYARAFRLKRAASNLTEGKTVTETIYDSGYSAPSRFYDDAKRLGMSPSAWRDGGKGVTIRFAVADTALGRLLVAATDKGICSLNFDDDEARLRRRFPNATILADDGSIAPLVAQALSQIDKPGVHELPIDVRGTAFQERVWAELRKIPPGETRSYADIAAAIGDPKATRAVGTANGSNPVAVLVPCHRVIRSDGSLGGYAGGLERKRKLLAAEGATWKEQAALDL
;
A
#
# COMPACT_ATOMS: atom_id res chain seq x y z
N MET A 1 34.77 9.48 25.15
CA MET A 1 33.65 9.80 24.26
C MET A 1 33.76 8.84 23.07
N ALA A 2 33.02 7.76 23.12
CA ALA A 2 33.12 6.69 22.17
C ALA A 2 32.07 6.86 21.08
N THR A 3 32.56 7.02 19.86
CA THR A 3 31.76 7.08 18.62
C THR A 3 31.18 5.69 18.38
N ALA A 4 29.84 5.58 18.47
CA ALA A 4 29.17 4.32 18.15
C ALA A 4 29.25 4.10 16.63
N TYR A 5 30.09 3.18 16.24
CA TYR A 5 30.15 2.62 14.88
C TYR A 5 28.85 1.84 14.63
N ALA A 6 28.05 2.28 13.69
CA ALA A 6 26.90 1.53 13.20
C ALA A 6 27.42 0.23 12.57
N MET A 7 27.05 -0.91 13.16
CA MET A 7 27.34 -2.22 12.61
C MET A 7 26.69 -2.40 11.23
N PRO A 8 27.35 -3.04 10.26
CA PRO A 8 26.79 -3.31 8.94
C PRO A 8 25.61 -4.28 9.06
N ILE A 9 24.58 -4.00 8.26
CA ILE A 9 23.35 -4.80 8.14
C ILE A 9 23.75 -6.26 7.86
N ALA A 10 23.45 -7.15 8.78
CA ALA A 10 23.70 -8.57 8.64
C ALA A 10 23.11 -9.08 7.33
N MET A 11 23.95 -9.70 6.49
CA MET A 11 23.58 -10.37 5.24
C MET A 11 22.47 -11.39 5.57
N ARG A 12 21.25 -11.09 5.17
CA ARG A 12 20.16 -12.06 5.24
C ARG A 12 20.48 -13.16 4.24
N ALA A 13 20.66 -14.39 4.71
CA ALA A 13 20.91 -15.53 3.84
C ALA A 13 19.82 -15.59 2.77
N ILE A 14 20.22 -15.57 1.49
CA ILE A 14 19.32 -15.67 0.35
C ILE A 14 18.77 -17.09 0.35
N ASP A 15 17.46 -17.23 0.33
CA ASP A 15 16.82 -18.50 0.04
C ASP A 15 17.10 -18.86 -1.42
N GLN A 16 18.04 -19.77 -1.63
CA GLN A 16 18.53 -20.15 -2.96
C GLN A 16 17.45 -20.83 -3.81
N ASP A 17 16.51 -21.54 -3.19
CA ASP A 17 15.46 -22.25 -3.91
C ASP A 17 14.34 -21.30 -4.32
N ALA A 18 13.93 -20.40 -3.44
CA ALA A 18 12.98 -19.34 -3.77
C ALA A 18 13.56 -18.38 -4.84
N ALA A 19 14.85 -18.05 -4.76
CA ALA A 19 15.54 -17.23 -5.75
C ALA A 19 15.62 -17.95 -7.12
N TRP A 20 15.86 -19.26 -7.14
CA TRP A 20 15.82 -20.03 -8.36
C TRP A 20 14.43 -20.09 -8.97
N ALA A 21 13.39 -20.38 -8.19
CA ALA A 21 12.01 -20.41 -8.66
C ALA A 21 11.60 -19.07 -9.31
N ALA A 22 11.93 -17.96 -8.67
CA ALA A 22 11.70 -16.64 -9.23
C ALA A 22 12.50 -16.37 -10.52
N PHE A 23 13.76 -16.80 -10.56
CA PHE A 23 14.63 -16.68 -11.72
C PHE A 23 14.12 -17.55 -12.88
N GLU A 24 13.69 -18.76 -12.64
CA GLU A 24 13.11 -19.69 -13.63
C GLU A 24 11.79 -19.16 -14.18
N ALA A 25 10.89 -18.70 -13.33
CA ALA A 25 9.61 -18.12 -13.70
C ALA A 25 9.69 -16.72 -14.35
N ARG A 26 10.88 -16.11 -14.40
CA ARG A 26 11.09 -14.73 -14.85
C ARG A 26 10.27 -13.71 -14.03
N ASP A 27 10.16 -13.94 -12.74
CA ASP A 27 9.35 -13.12 -11.86
C ASP A 27 9.97 -11.71 -11.68
N ARG A 28 9.30 -10.73 -12.27
CA ARG A 28 9.69 -9.32 -12.18
C ARG A 28 9.61 -8.75 -10.77
N SER A 29 8.80 -9.33 -9.89
CA SER A 29 8.68 -8.86 -8.51
C SER A 29 9.96 -9.07 -7.72
N TRP A 30 10.83 -9.97 -8.20
CA TRP A 30 12.14 -10.26 -7.62
C TRP A 30 13.28 -9.42 -8.22
N ASP A 31 13.04 -8.63 -9.26
CA ASP A 31 14.05 -7.73 -9.83
C ASP A 31 14.56 -6.76 -8.75
N GLY A 32 15.90 -6.72 -8.57
CA GLY A 32 16.56 -5.93 -7.54
C GLY A 32 16.43 -6.47 -6.10
N ARG A 33 15.83 -7.65 -5.90
CA ARG A 33 15.88 -8.39 -4.63
C ARG A 33 17.00 -9.41 -4.64
N VAL A 34 17.21 -10.05 -5.80
CA VAL A 34 18.30 -10.99 -6.03
C VAL A 34 18.89 -10.79 -7.42
N ILE A 35 20.12 -11.18 -7.57
CA ILE A 35 20.88 -11.23 -8.81
C ILE A 35 21.28 -12.69 -9.04
N GLY A 36 20.92 -13.24 -10.21
CA GLY A 36 21.37 -14.58 -10.62
C GLY A 36 22.62 -14.47 -11.50
N ALA A 37 23.73 -14.99 -11.04
CA ALA A 37 25.01 -14.99 -11.74
C ALA A 37 25.30 -16.37 -12.36
N VAL A 38 25.64 -16.39 -13.63
CA VAL A 38 25.84 -17.61 -14.41
C VAL A 38 27.35 -17.91 -14.51
N ARG A 39 27.83 -18.94 -13.83
CA ARG A 39 29.23 -19.30 -13.73
C ARG A 39 29.88 -19.56 -15.09
N THR A 40 29.17 -20.21 -16.00
CA THR A 40 29.70 -20.57 -17.32
C THR A 40 29.94 -19.38 -18.25
N THR A 41 29.26 -18.26 -18.02
CA THR A 41 29.36 -17.05 -18.87
C THR A 41 29.99 -15.86 -18.16
N GLY A 42 30.15 -15.93 -16.83
CA GLY A 42 30.61 -14.81 -16.02
C GLY A 42 29.64 -13.61 -16.01
N ILE A 43 28.35 -13.86 -16.30
CA ILE A 43 27.34 -12.79 -16.44
C ILE A 43 26.31 -12.89 -15.33
N TYR A 44 25.98 -11.75 -14.71
CA TYR A 44 24.85 -11.68 -13.80
C TYR A 44 23.64 -11.00 -14.44
N CYS A 45 22.46 -11.48 -14.07
CA CYS A 45 21.15 -11.09 -14.61
C CYS A 45 20.17 -10.83 -13.48
N LYS A 46 19.15 -9.99 -13.76
CA LYS A 46 17.95 -9.93 -12.91
C LYS A 46 17.01 -11.12 -13.20
N PRO A 47 16.11 -11.49 -12.27
CA PRO A 47 15.18 -12.60 -12.44
C PRO A 47 14.35 -12.52 -13.72
N SER A 48 13.84 -11.37 -14.10
CA SER A 48 13.01 -11.18 -15.31
C SER A 48 13.77 -11.17 -16.63
N CYS A 49 15.08 -11.52 -16.64
CA CYS A 49 15.90 -11.47 -17.86
C CYS A 49 15.30 -12.34 -18.97
N PRO A 50 15.12 -11.82 -20.21
CA PRO A 50 14.56 -12.59 -21.33
C PRO A 50 15.58 -13.54 -22.00
N ALA A 51 16.82 -13.62 -21.51
CA ALA A 51 17.84 -14.52 -22.04
C ALA A 51 17.45 -16.00 -21.82
N ARG A 52 18.13 -16.90 -22.58
CA ARG A 52 17.96 -18.35 -22.37
C ARG A 52 18.33 -18.73 -20.94
N ARG A 53 17.52 -19.57 -20.30
CA ARG A 53 17.76 -20.05 -18.93
C ARG A 53 18.99 -20.94 -18.87
N PRO A 54 19.92 -20.68 -17.96
CA PRO A 54 20.99 -21.61 -17.64
C PRO A 54 20.44 -22.79 -16.84
N LYS A 55 21.24 -23.86 -16.73
CA LYS A 55 20.94 -24.94 -15.78
C LYS A 55 21.13 -24.44 -14.34
N ARG A 56 20.31 -24.94 -13.39
CA ARG A 56 20.34 -24.56 -11.97
C ARG A 56 21.76 -24.66 -11.35
N GLU A 57 22.46 -25.73 -11.68
CA GLU A 57 23.80 -26.00 -11.20
C GLU A 57 24.85 -24.93 -11.56
N ASN A 58 24.57 -24.11 -12.59
CA ASN A 58 25.46 -23.05 -13.08
C ASN A 58 25.09 -21.67 -12.56
N VAL A 59 24.11 -21.55 -11.66
CA VAL A 59 23.63 -20.26 -11.17
C VAL A 59 23.90 -20.10 -9.68
N GLU A 60 24.51 -18.98 -9.33
CA GLU A 60 24.63 -18.46 -7.97
C GLU A 60 23.74 -17.25 -7.79
N PHE A 61 23.22 -17.05 -6.58
CA PHE A 61 22.41 -15.89 -6.27
C PHE A 61 23.10 -14.97 -5.27
N PHE A 62 23.05 -13.67 -5.56
CA PHE A 62 23.59 -12.57 -4.76
C PHE A 62 22.47 -11.61 -4.36
N GLY A 63 22.62 -10.95 -3.22
CA GLY A 63 21.66 -9.94 -2.72
C GLY A 63 21.72 -8.61 -3.48
N SER A 64 22.85 -8.36 -4.15
CA SER A 64 23.08 -7.11 -4.88
C SER A 64 23.96 -7.31 -6.10
N ALA A 65 23.91 -6.33 -7.02
CA ALA A 65 24.81 -6.28 -8.17
C ALA A 65 26.27 -6.06 -7.75
N ASP A 66 26.50 -5.36 -6.63
CA ASP A 66 27.84 -5.12 -6.09
C ASP A 66 28.49 -6.39 -5.60
N GLU A 67 27.74 -7.25 -4.90
CA GLU A 67 28.23 -8.57 -4.48
C GLU A 67 28.60 -9.45 -5.69
N ALA A 68 27.75 -9.48 -6.71
CA ALA A 68 28.03 -10.23 -7.94
C ALA A 68 29.26 -9.69 -8.67
N ARG A 69 29.46 -8.36 -8.72
CA ARG A 69 30.68 -7.74 -9.28
C ARG A 69 31.92 -8.09 -8.46
N ALA A 70 31.83 -8.03 -7.13
CA ALA A 70 32.92 -8.41 -6.24
C ALA A 70 33.34 -9.88 -6.42
N ALA A 71 32.36 -10.74 -6.76
CA ALA A 71 32.62 -12.17 -7.12
C ALA A 71 33.11 -12.35 -8.56
N GLY A 72 33.39 -11.27 -9.31
CA GLY A 72 34.01 -11.34 -10.64
C GLY A 72 33.03 -11.46 -11.82
N TYR A 73 31.74 -11.34 -11.58
CA TYR A 73 30.73 -11.36 -12.64
C TYR A 73 30.51 -9.97 -13.28
N ARG A 74 30.16 -9.94 -14.55
CA ARG A 74 29.82 -8.71 -15.30
C ARG A 74 28.32 -8.60 -15.55
N PRO A 75 27.77 -7.38 -15.67
CA PRO A 75 26.34 -7.18 -15.90
C PRO A 75 25.90 -7.68 -17.29
N CYS A 76 24.69 -8.22 -17.35
CA CYS A 76 24.04 -8.58 -18.58
C CYS A 76 23.64 -7.33 -19.38
N LEU A 77 24.17 -7.16 -20.60
CA LEU A 77 23.84 -6.02 -21.47
C LEU A 77 22.37 -6.01 -21.93
N ARG A 78 21.70 -7.18 -21.96
CA ARG A 78 20.31 -7.28 -22.39
C ARG A 78 19.32 -6.85 -21.31
N CYS A 79 19.49 -7.31 -20.08
CA CYS A 79 18.54 -7.00 -19.00
C CYS A 79 18.98 -5.85 -18.10
N LYS A 80 20.24 -5.40 -18.22
CA LYS A 80 20.81 -4.26 -17.49
C LYS A 80 20.44 -4.27 -16.00
N PRO A 81 20.91 -5.25 -15.21
CA PRO A 81 20.47 -5.46 -13.84
C PRO A 81 20.80 -4.28 -12.92
N ASP A 82 21.85 -3.52 -13.22
CA ASP A 82 22.29 -2.35 -12.46
C ASP A 82 21.30 -1.17 -12.55
N GLU A 83 20.55 -1.06 -13.66
CA GLU A 83 19.55 0.00 -13.82
C GLU A 83 18.37 -0.16 -12.84
N VAL A 84 18.06 -1.37 -12.39
CA VAL A 84 16.98 -1.63 -11.43
C VAL A 84 17.24 -0.97 -10.06
N GLY A 85 18.47 -1.07 -9.57
CA GLY A 85 18.88 -0.39 -8.33
C GLY A 85 18.79 1.12 -8.47
N ARG A 86 19.30 1.66 -9.56
CA ARG A 86 19.25 3.09 -9.90
C ARG A 86 17.81 3.60 -10.05
N ASP A 87 16.94 2.83 -10.70
CA ASP A 87 15.53 3.19 -10.87
C ASP A 87 14.82 3.32 -9.51
N ARG A 88 15.02 2.35 -8.62
CA ARG A 88 14.44 2.37 -7.27
C ARG A 88 14.96 3.51 -6.41
N GLU A 89 16.25 3.76 -6.47
CA GLU A 89 16.86 4.88 -5.76
C GLU A 89 16.32 6.23 -6.24
N ALA A 90 16.15 6.40 -7.57
CA ALA A 90 15.57 7.58 -8.17
C ALA A 90 14.11 7.80 -7.70
N VAL A 91 13.29 6.75 -7.68
CA VAL A 91 11.91 6.82 -7.19
C VAL A 91 11.88 7.16 -5.69
N SER A 92 12.71 6.52 -4.87
CA SER A 92 12.79 6.78 -3.43
C SER A 92 13.26 8.21 -3.13
N LYS A 93 14.23 8.72 -3.90
CA LYS A 93 14.70 10.10 -3.79
C LYS A 93 13.60 11.09 -4.19
N ALA A 94 12.87 10.82 -5.27
CA ALA A 94 11.78 11.68 -5.70
C ALA A 94 10.62 11.73 -4.69
N ILE A 95 10.30 10.60 -4.05
CA ILE A 95 9.33 10.55 -2.96
C ILE A 95 9.75 11.48 -1.83
N ARG A 96 11.00 11.36 -1.36
CA ARG A 96 11.53 12.25 -0.31
C ARG A 96 11.44 13.72 -0.72
N LEU A 97 11.87 14.08 -1.93
CA LEU A 97 11.80 15.45 -2.42
C LEU A 97 10.37 15.99 -2.44
N ILE A 98 9.37 15.17 -2.82
CA ILE A 98 7.96 15.57 -2.78
C ILE A 98 7.47 15.76 -1.33
N GLU A 99 7.94 14.93 -0.41
CA GLU A 99 7.52 14.95 1.01
C GLU A 99 8.18 16.08 1.80
N GLU A 100 9.40 16.47 1.45
CA GLU A 100 10.18 17.52 2.11
C GLU A 100 9.94 18.92 1.51
N CYS A 101 9.47 18.99 0.24
CA CYS A 101 9.26 20.27 -0.43
C CYS A 101 7.93 20.91 -0.03
N ASP A 102 7.97 22.18 0.35
CA ASP A 102 6.76 22.96 0.65
C ASP A 102 6.04 23.43 -0.61
N GLU A 103 6.73 23.51 -1.74
CA GLU A 103 6.16 23.93 -3.01
C GLU A 103 5.97 22.76 -3.99
N THR A 104 5.10 22.96 -4.97
CA THR A 104 4.86 21.95 -6.00
C THR A 104 5.99 21.95 -7.01
N MET A 105 6.85 20.93 -6.99
CA MET A 105 7.85 20.70 -8.02
C MET A 105 7.19 20.32 -9.35
N ARG A 106 7.68 20.88 -10.46
CA ARG A 106 7.28 20.44 -11.79
C ARG A 106 7.90 19.08 -12.11
N LEU A 107 7.22 18.29 -12.97
CA LEU A 107 7.74 16.98 -13.38
C LEU A 107 9.17 17.07 -13.96
N SER A 108 9.47 18.12 -14.73
CA SER A 108 10.80 18.35 -15.31
C SER A 108 11.88 18.55 -14.24
N GLU A 109 11.58 19.33 -13.21
CA GLU A 109 12.49 19.60 -12.09
C GLU A 109 12.74 18.34 -11.24
N LEU A 110 11.65 17.63 -10.92
CA LEU A 110 11.73 16.38 -10.17
C LEU A 110 12.52 15.30 -10.94
N ALA A 111 12.27 15.16 -12.23
CA ALA A 111 12.99 14.21 -13.07
C ALA A 111 14.48 14.56 -13.20
N ALA A 112 14.80 15.85 -13.38
CA ALA A 112 16.18 16.32 -13.44
C ALA A 112 16.93 16.06 -12.12
N SER A 113 16.29 16.28 -10.96
CA SER A 113 16.90 16.06 -9.65
C SER A 113 17.28 14.59 -9.38
N VAL A 114 16.66 13.65 -10.11
CA VAL A 114 16.95 12.21 -10.03
C VAL A 114 17.70 11.67 -11.24
N GLY A 115 18.06 12.55 -12.19
CA GLY A 115 18.89 12.20 -13.37
C GLY A 115 18.16 11.45 -14.48
N TYR A 116 16.87 11.76 -14.70
CA TYR A 116 16.02 11.15 -15.73
C TYR A 116 15.34 12.16 -16.63
N ALA A 117 15.00 11.75 -17.86
CA ALA A 117 14.11 12.52 -18.72
C ALA A 117 12.66 12.47 -18.17
N PRO A 118 11.87 13.56 -18.26
CA PRO A 118 10.55 13.67 -17.61
C PRO A 118 9.58 12.53 -17.95
N HIS A 119 9.42 12.20 -19.23
CA HIS A 119 8.51 11.13 -19.65
C HIS A 119 8.97 9.73 -19.21
N HIS A 120 10.28 9.49 -19.19
CA HIS A 120 10.83 8.23 -18.70
C HIS A 120 10.61 8.11 -17.20
N PHE A 121 10.93 9.17 -16.45
CA PHE A 121 10.72 9.22 -15.00
C PHE A 121 9.25 9.06 -14.62
N GLN A 122 8.31 9.70 -15.31
CA GLN A 122 6.89 9.54 -15.06
C GLN A 122 6.43 8.09 -15.20
N ARG A 123 6.87 7.39 -16.27
CA ARG A 123 6.54 5.96 -16.46
C ARG A 123 7.17 5.09 -15.38
N LEU A 124 8.43 5.35 -15.05
CA LEU A 124 9.16 4.67 -14.01
C LEU A 124 8.45 4.82 -12.64
N PHE A 125 8.18 6.05 -12.25
CA PHE A 125 7.51 6.36 -10.99
C PHE A 125 6.09 5.76 -10.94
N THR A 126 5.32 5.87 -12.04
CA THR A 126 3.97 5.30 -12.10
C THR A 126 3.99 3.78 -12.01
N ARG A 127 4.96 3.13 -12.64
CA ARG A 127 5.16 1.68 -12.56
C ARG A 127 5.46 1.23 -11.12
N ASP A 128 6.33 1.96 -10.42
CA ASP A 128 6.86 1.54 -9.13
C ASP A 128 5.96 2.01 -7.96
N VAL A 129 5.26 3.14 -8.11
CA VAL A 129 4.40 3.75 -7.07
C VAL A 129 2.91 3.52 -7.33
N GLY A 130 2.53 3.10 -8.53
CA GLY A 130 1.13 2.88 -8.91
C GLY A 130 0.37 4.16 -9.28
N MET A 131 0.98 5.34 -9.15
CA MET A 131 0.38 6.63 -9.51
C MET A 131 1.44 7.60 -10.03
N SER A 132 1.01 8.63 -10.78
CA SER A 132 1.94 9.63 -11.31
C SER A 132 2.55 10.48 -10.18
N PRO A 133 3.77 11.06 -10.38
CA PRO A 133 4.37 11.97 -9.41
C PRO A 133 3.45 13.12 -9.00
N ALA A 134 2.71 13.69 -9.95
CA ALA A 134 1.75 14.76 -9.68
C ALA A 134 0.56 14.29 -8.82
N ALA A 135 0.06 13.06 -9.03
CA ALA A 135 -0.98 12.48 -8.21
C ALA A 135 -0.47 12.20 -6.78
N TYR A 136 0.77 11.71 -6.66
CA TYR A 136 1.42 11.49 -5.38
C TYR A 136 1.59 12.79 -4.60
N ALA A 137 2.12 13.83 -5.22
CA ALA A 137 2.30 15.14 -4.61
C ALA A 137 0.97 15.75 -4.14
N ARG A 138 -0.11 15.60 -4.93
CA ARG A 138 -1.45 16.02 -4.52
C ARG A 138 -1.95 15.27 -3.29
N ALA A 139 -1.84 13.93 -3.28
CA ALA A 139 -2.27 13.12 -2.15
C ALA A 139 -1.49 13.47 -0.87
N PHE A 140 -0.20 13.77 -1.01
CA PHE A 140 0.65 14.18 0.11
C PHE A 140 0.25 15.56 0.67
N ARG A 141 0.00 16.57 -0.19
CA ARG A 141 -0.50 17.88 0.24
C ARG A 141 -1.86 17.78 0.93
N LEU A 142 -2.77 16.98 0.40
CA LEU A 142 -4.06 16.73 1.06
C LEU A 142 -3.90 16.09 2.43
N LYS A 143 -2.93 15.20 2.61
CA LYS A 143 -2.60 14.63 3.92
C LYS A 143 -2.14 15.73 4.89
N ARG A 144 -1.18 16.59 4.48
CA ARG A 144 -0.72 17.72 5.31
C ARG A 144 -1.89 18.63 5.68
N ALA A 145 -2.75 18.93 4.71
CA ALA A 145 -3.93 19.74 4.95
C ALA A 145 -4.91 19.11 5.96
N ALA A 146 -5.16 17.81 5.84
CA ALA A 146 -5.99 17.09 6.81
C ALA A 146 -5.39 17.12 8.22
N SER A 147 -4.07 16.90 8.37
CA SER A 147 -3.38 17.02 9.66
C SER A 147 -3.51 18.44 10.24
N ASN A 148 -3.21 19.46 9.45
CA ASN A 148 -3.30 20.85 9.88
C ASN A 148 -4.71 21.24 10.36
N LEU A 149 -5.75 20.78 9.65
CA LEU A 149 -7.14 20.99 10.05
C LEU A 149 -7.49 20.25 11.34
N THR A 150 -6.97 19.03 11.52
CA THR A 150 -7.18 18.24 12.75
C THR A 150 -6.48 18.86 13.95
N GLU A 151 -5.34 19.51 13.74
CA GLU A 151 -4.57 20.26 14.75
C GLU A 151 -5.20 21.63 15.08
N GLY A 152 -6.32 21.98 14.46
CA GLY A 152 -7.10 23.19 14.76
C GLY A 152 -6.67 24.45 14.00
N LYS A 153 -5.78 24.33 12.99
CA LYS A 153 -5.43 25.47 12.12
C LYS A 153 -6.63 25.93 11.31
N THR A 154 -6.69 27.21 11.01
CA THR A 154 -7.71 27.76 10.12
C THR A 154 -7.56 27.20 8.70
N VAL A 155 -8.65 27.22 7.92
CA VAL A 155 -8.62 26.75 6.52
C VAL A 155 -7.62 27.57 5.70
N THR A 156 -7.49 28.87 5.97
CA THR A 156 -6.54 29.74 5.27
C THR A 156 -5.08 29.38 5.59
N GLU A 157 -4.73 29.23 6.86
CA GLU A 157 -3.40 28.76 7.27
C GLU A 157 -3.10 27.38 6.69
N THR A 158 -4.07 26.45 6.74
CA THR A 158 -3.92 25.10 6.19
C THR A 158 -3.60 25.12 4.71
N ILE A 159 -4.26 25.98 3.91
CA ILE A 159 -3.99 26.09 2.47
C ILE A 159 -2.52 26.39 2.21
N TYR A 160 -1.99 27.41 2.86
CA TYR A 160 -0.60 27.85 2.63
C TYR A 160 0.41 26.89 3.27
N ASP A 161 0.19 26.47 4.50
CA ASP A 161 1.08 25.53 5.21
C ASP A 161 1.15 24.13 4.58
N SER A 162 0.13 23.79 3.74
CA SER A 162 0.13 22.52 3.01
C SER A 162 0.69 22.63 1.59
N GLY A 163 1.25 23.78 1.22
CA GLY A 163 1.90 23.97 -0.08
C GLY A 163 0.95 24.19 -1.26
N TYR A 164 -0.24 24.74 -1.01
CA TYR A 164 -1.14 25.18 -2.08
C TYR A 164 -0.85 26.62 -2.49
N SER A 165 -0.58 26.83 -3.76
CA SER A 165 -0.32 28.15 -4.33
C SER A 165 -1.59 29.01 -4.51
N ALA A 166 -2.78 28.41 -4.43
CA ALA A 166 -4.05 29.11 -4.54
C ALA A 166 -5.18 28.33 -3.83
N PRO A 167 -6.12 29.03 -3.18
CA PRO A 167 -7.28 28.40 -2.52
C PRO A 167 -8.11 27.51 -3.47
N SER A 168 -8.30 27.93 -4.73
CA SER A 168 -9.07 27.15 -5.71
C SER A 168 -8.51 25.72 -5.91
N ARG A 169 -7.20 25.57 -5.96
CA ARG A 169 -6.53 24.26 -6.09
C ARG A 169 -6.74 23.38 -4.87
N PHE A 170 -6.72 23.99 -3.68
CA PHE A 170 -7.05 23.29 -2.46
C PHE A 170 -8.49 22.77 -2.46
N TYR A 171 -9.46 23.63 -2.80
CA TYR A 171 -10.85 23.21 -2.85
C TYR A 171 -11.14 22.17 -3.93
N ASP A 172 -10.47 22.23 -5.08
CA ASP A 172 -10.59 21.20 -6.13
C ASP A 172 -10.01 19.85 -5.70
N ASP A 173 -8.89 19.86 -5.00
CA ASP A 173 -8.32 18.66 -4.42
C ASP A 173 -9.16 18.17 -3.21
N ALA A 174 -9.70 19.09 -2.39
CA ALA A 174 -10.55 18.78 -1.25
C ALA A 174 -11.92 18.18 -1.64
N LYS A 175 -12.44 18.44 -2.84
CA LYS A 175 -13.63 17.72 -3.37
C LYS A 175 -13.41 16.20 -3.43
N ARG A 176 -12.16 15.77 -3.58
CA ARG A 176 -11.76 14.36 -3.54
C ARG A 176 -11.67 13.80 -2.12
N LEU A 177 -11.73 14.67 -1.10
CA LEU A 177 -11.79 14.25 0.29
C LEU A 177 -13.20 13.79 0.73
N GLY A 178 -14.25 13.89 -0.09
CA GLY A 178 -15.61 13.49 0.25
C GLY A 178 -16.29 14.44 1.23
N MET A 179 -15.63 14.85 2.29
CA MET A 179 -16.09 15.93 3.18
C MET A 179 -15.48 17.26 2.76
N SER A 180 -16.20 18.37 3.05
CA SER A 180 -15.56 19.68 2.96
C SER A 180 -14.43 19.78 3.99
N PRO A 181 -13.39 20.60 3.76
CA PRO A 181 -12.33 20.82 4.74
C PRO A 181 -12.84 21.28 6.11
N SER A 182 -13.90 22.09 6.12
CA SER A 182 -14.55 22.50 7.36
C SER A 182 -15.26 21.34 8.06
N ALA A 183 -15.97 20.49 7.31
CA ALA A 183 -16.62 19.29 7.87
C ALA A 183 -15.60 18.29 8.41
N TRP A 184 -14.42 18.17 7.78
CA TRP A 184 -13.33 17.33 8.29
C TRP A 184 -12.80 17.85 9.63
N ARG A 185 -12.43 19.14 9.69
CA ARG A 185 -11.99 19.80 10.93
C ARG A 185 -13.00 19.64 12.07
N ASP A 186 -14.28 19.72 11.72
CA ASP A 186 -15.37 19.69 12.67
C ASP A 186 -15.93 18.25 12.86
N GLY A 187 -15.14 17.20 12.61
CA GLY A 187 -15.50 15.81 12.90
C GLY A 187 -16.77 15.31 12.18
N GLY A 188 -16.94 15.72 10.92
CA GLY A 188 -18.08 15.32 10.09
C GLY A 188 -19.28 16.26 10.15
N LYS A 189 -19.13 17.48 10.66
CA LYS A 189 -20.20 18.48 10.71
C LYS A 189 -20.81 18.74 9.32
N GLY A 190 -22.14 18.61 9.23
CA GLY A 190 -22.88 18.78 7.99
C GLY A 190 -22.85 17.57 7.06
N VAL A 191 -22.28 16.43 7.51
CA VAL A 191 -22.33 15.16 6.79
C VAL A 191 -23.41 14.28 7.43
N THR A 192 -24.28 13.73 6.60
CA THR A 192 -25.22 12.69 7.02
C THR A 192 -24.63 11.33 6.71
N ILE A 193 -24.55 10.47 7.71
CA ILE A 193 -24.10 9.09 7.61
C ILE A 193 -25.27 8.20 7.99
N ARG A 194 -25.70 7.34 7.06
CA ARG A 194 -26.67 6.30 7.35
C ARG A 194 -25.97 4.99 7.63
N PHE A 195 -26.45 4.23 8.59
CA PHE A 195 -25.88 2.95 8.92
C PHE A 195 -26.93 1.85 9.07
N ALA A 196 -26.55 0.65 8.69
CA ALA A 196 -27.31 -0.56 8.92
C ALA A 196 -26.40 -1.61 9.58
N VAL A 197 -27.01 -2.50 10.34
CA VAL A 197 -26.33 -3.67 10.91
C VAL A 197 -26.96 -4.92 10.32
N ALA A 198 -26.13 -5.79 9.77
CA ALA A 198 -26.57 -7.04 9.17
C ALA A 198 -25.88 -8.24 9.88
N ASP A 199 -26.60 -9.34 10.02
CA ASP A 199 -26.02 -10.59 10.47
C ASP A 199 -25.42 -11.35 9.28
N THR A 200 -24.21 -11.87 9.48
CA THR A 200 -23.49 -12.65 8.47
C THR A 200 -22.97 -13.93 9.07
N ALA A 201 -22.54 -14.89 8.25
CA ALA A 201 -21.84 -16.09 8.70
C ALA A 201 -20.55 -15.79 9.50
N LEU A 202 -20.02 -14.56 9.36
CA LEU A 202 -18.83 -14.08 10.09
C LEU A 202 -19.16 -13.24 11.32
N GLY A 203 -20.44 -13.08 11.67
CA GLY A 203 -20.94 -12.27 12.77
C GLY A 203 -21.58 -10.97 12.31
N ARG A 204 -21.92 -10.10 13.27
CA ARG A 204 -22.57 -8.82 12.99
C ARG A 204 -21.64 -7.88 12.24
N LEU A 205 -22.16 -7.29 11.17
CA LEU A 205 -21.47 -6.36 10.32
C LEU A 205 -22.19 -5.01 10.32
N LEU A 206 -21.50 -3.94 10.70
CA LEU A 206 -21.99 -2.57 10.53
C LEU A 206 -21.54 -2.06 9.17
N VAL A 207 -22.48 -1.58 8.38
CA VAL A 207 -22.27 -0.87 7.11
C VAL A 207 -22.76 0.56 7.28
N ALA A 208 -21.89 1.53 7.01
CA ALA A 208 -22.27 2.94 7.05
C ALA A 208 -21.84 3.64 5.76
N ALA A 209 -22.72 4.50 5.25
CA ALA A 209 -22.49 5.21 4.00
C ALA A 209 -22.87 6.69 4.09
N THR A 210 -22.17 7.51 3.34
CA THR A 210 -22.53 8.88 2.98
C THR A 210 -23.26 8.89 1.62
N ASP A 211 -23.60 10.06 1.12
CA ASP A 211 -24.08 10.27 -0.25
C ASP A 211 -23.07 9.86 -1.36
N LYS A 212 -21.81 9.64 -0.98
CA LYS A 212 -20.70 9.32 -1.90
C LYS A 212 -20.31 7.84 -1.91
N GLY A 213 -20.70 7.09 -0.89
CA GLY A 213 -20.39 5.67 -0.79
C GLY A 213 -20.14 5.18 0.63
N ILE A 214 -19.69 3.97 0.75
CA ILE A 214 -19.46 3.30 2.03
C ILE A 214 -18.25 3.95 2.75
N CYS A 215 -18.48 4.49 3.95
CA CYS A 215 -17.48 5.13 4.79
C CYS A 215 -17.02 4.27 5.99
N SER A 216 -17.80 3.26 6.36
CA SER A 216 -17.42 2.26 7.37
C SER A 216 -18.05 0.92 7.05
N LEU A 217 -17.26 -0.16 7.18
CA LEU A 217 -17.69 -1.54 7.05
C LEU A 217 -16.83 -2.39 7.96
N ASN A 218 -17.35 -2.74 9.14
CA ASN A 218 -16.57 -3.45 10.14
C ASN A 218 -17.43 -4.44 10.92
N PHE A 219 -16.79 -5.56 11.28
CA PHE A 219 -17.40 -6.53 12.16
C PHE A 219 -17.40 -6.03 13.61
N ASP A 220 -18.46 -6.37 14.36
CA ASP A 220 -18.64 -6.03 15.77
C ASP A 220 -18.56 -4.51 16.07
N ASP A 221 -18.70 -3.67 15.05
CA ASP A 221 -18.89 -2.23 15.24
C ASP A 221 -20.33 -1.92 15.65
N ASP A 222 -20.48 -0.81 16.34
CA ASP A 222 -21.75 -0.27 16.77
C ASP A 222 -21.87 1.23 16.43
N GLU A 223 -23.07 1.77 16.63
CA GLU A 223 -23.33 3.18 16.43
C GLU A 223 -22.43 4.06 17.33
N ALA A 224 -22.12 3.61 18.53
CA ALA A 224 -21.29 4.39 19.46
C ALA A 224 -19.86 4.55 18.92
N ARG A 225 -19.32 3.51 18.30
CA ARG A 225 -18.00 3.57 17.65
C ARG A 225 -18.03 4.45 16.40
N LEU A 226 -19.11 4.39 15.62
CA LEU A 226 -19.32 5.27 14.48
C LEU A 226 -19.40 6.74 14.91
N ARG A 227 -20.11 7.04 16.00
CA ARG A 227 -20.21 8.39 16.59
C ARG A 227 -18.87 8.89 17.13
N ARG A 228 -18.06 8.02 17.74
CA ARG A 228 -16.71 8.39 18.18
C ARG A 228 -15.81 8.75 16.98
N ARG A 229 -15.99 8.07 15.86
CA ARG A 229 -15.23 8.33 14.65
C ARG A 229 -15.68 9.61 13.92
N PHE A 230 -16.97 9.90 13.97
CA PHE A 230 -17.61 11.07 13.33
C PHE A 230 -18.44 11.84 14.35
N PRO A 231 -17.79 12.52 15.32
CA PRO A 231 -18.47 13.08 16.49
C PRO A 231 -19.49 14.16 16.15
N ASN A 232 -19.35 14.85 15.03
CA ASN A 232 -20.20 15.97 14.64
C ASN A 232 -21.02 15.67 13.37
N ALA A 233 -21.01 14.44 12.87
CA ALA A 233 -21.87 14.01 11.77
C ALA A 233 -23.31 13.76 12.27
N THR A 234 -24.28 13.94 11.39
CA THR A 234 -25.64 13.44 11.60
C THR A 234 -25.65 11.95 11.31
N ILE A 235 -25.71 11.11 12.34
CA ILE A 235 -25.73 9.66 12.20
C ILE A 235 -27.15 9.16 12.39
N LEU A 236 -27.67 8.49 11.35
CA LEU A 236 -29.03 7.97 11.28
C LEU A 236 -29.01 6.48 10.99
N ALA A 237 -29.95 5.75 11.61
CA ALA A 237 -30.24 4.39 11.16
C ALA A 237 -30.77 4.44 9.72
N ASP A 238 -30.48 3.40 8.94
CA ASP A 238 -30.93 3.34 7.55
C ASP A 238 -32.47 3.28 7.46
N ASP A 239 -33.01 4.07 6.57
CA ASP A 239 -34.41 4.11 6.18
C ASP A 239 -34.70 3.30 4.90
N GLY A 240 -33.75 2.45 4.49
CA GLY A 240 -33.76 1.69 3.24
C GLY A 240 -32.97 2.34 2.11
N SER A 241 -32.48 3.54 2.29
CA SER A 241 -31.77 4.31 1.24
C SER A 241 -30.39 3.72 0.91
N ILE A 242 -29.72 3.08 1.87
CA ILE A 242 -28.43 2.38 1.63
C ILE A 242 -28.58 0.86 1.47
N ALA A 243 -29.79 0.32 1.48
CA ALA A 243 -30.04 -1.12 1.33
C ALA A 243 -29.34 -1.75 0.11
N PRO A 244 -29.28 -1.12 -1.08
CA PRO A 244 -28.52 -1.66 -2.21
C PRO A 244 -27.01 -1.79 -1.93
N LEU A 245 -26.40 -0.80 -1.23
CA LEU A 245 -25.00 -0.84 -0.84
C LEU A 245 -24.74 -1.92 0.20
N VAL A 246 -25.66 -2.09 1.14
CA VAL A 246 -25.59 -3.16 2.17
C VAL A 246 -25.64 -4.53 1.49
N ALA A 247 -26.61 -4.77 0.59
CA ALA A 247 -26.74 -6.04 -0.11
C ALA A 247 -25.49 -6.37 -0.95
N GLN A 248 -24.93 -5.40 -1.65
CA GLN A 248 -23.71 -5.57 -2.41
C GLN A 248 -22.50 -5.83 -1.49
N ALA A 249 -22.38 -5.15 -0.36
CA ALA A 249 -21.30 -5.39 0.60
C ALA A 249 -21.38 -6.80 1.21
N LEU A 250 -22.58 -7.27 1.52
CA LEU A 250 -22.80 -8.65 2.00
C LEU A 250 -22.43 -9.68 0.94
N SER A 251 -22.79 -9.42 -0.31
CA SER A 251 -22.44 -10.35 -1.42
C SER A 251 -20.93 -10.53 -1.60
N GLN A 252 -20.11 -9.55 -1.23
CA GLN A 252 -18.64 -9.67 -1.26
C GLN A 252 -18.09 -10.64 -0.21
N ILE A 253 -18.83 -10.87 0.88
CA ILE A 253 -18.46 -11.83 1.92
C ILE A 253 -18.79 -13.26 1.45
N ASP A 254 -19.95 -13.44 0.85
CA ASP A 254 -20.45 -14.76 0.42
C ASP A 254 -19.81 -15.23 -0.89
N LYS A 255 -19.53 -14.28 -1.79
CA LYS A 255 -18.95 -14.52 -3.11
C LYS A 255 -17.84 -13.49 -3.36
N PRO A 256 -16.63 -13.73 -2.84
CA PRO A 256 -15.51 -12.83 -3.07
C PRO A 256 -15.26 -12.60 -4.56
N GLY A 257 -15.30 -11.35 -4.99
CA GLY A 257 -15.14 -10.98 -6.39
C GLY A 257 -14.59 -9.57 -6.52
N VAL A 258 -14.41 -9.13 -7.77
CA VAL A 258 -14.04 -7.75 -8.07
C VAL A 258 -15.31 -6.98 -8.39
N HIS A 259 -15.96 -6.41 -7.38
CA HIS A 259 -17.06 -5.49 -7.57
C HIS A 259 -16.62 -4.10 -7.10
N GLU A 260 -16.75 -3.11 -7.96
CA GLU A 260 -16.47 -1.72 -7.64
C GLU A 260 -17.65 -1.11 -6.87
N LEU A 261 -17.62 -1.23 -5.55
CA LEU A 261 -18.51 -0.48 -4.69
C LEU A 261 -17.97 0.94 -4.48
N PRO A 262 -18.82 1.97 -4.51
CA PRO A 262 -18.39 3.32 -4.17
C PRO A 262 -17.95 3.37 -2.71
N ILE A 263 -16.73 3.80 -2.47
CA ILE A 263 -16.12 3.90 -1.15
C ILE A 263 -15.83 5.37 -0.85
N ASP A 264 -16.37 5.88 0.24
CA ASP A 264 -16.04 7.20 0.79
C ASP A 264 -15.13 7.06 2.01
N VAL A 265 -13.94 6.47 1.79
CA VAL A 265 -12.96 6.20 2.83
C VAL A 265 -11.82 7.17 2.73
N ARG A 266 -11.36 7.61 3.88
CA ARG A 266 -10.26 8.53 4.04
C ARG A 266 -9.18 7.95 4.93
N GLY A 267 -7.97 8.13 4.47
CA GLY A 267 -6.77 7.82 5.21
C GLY A 267 -5.70 8.86 4.94
N THR A 268 -4.59 8.73 5.63
CA THR A 268 -3.37 9.45 5.27
C THR A 268 -2.93 9.02 3.87
N ALA A 269 -2.14 9.84 3.17
CA ALA A 269 -1.61 9.46 1.85
C ALA A 269 -0.87 8.11 1.88
N PHE A 270 -0.23 7.77 3.00
CA PHE A 270 0.39 6.47 3.20
C PHE A 270 -0.66 5.35 3.30
N GLN A 271 -1.72 5.53 4.08
CA GLN A 271 -2.82 4.57 4.21
C GLN A 271 -3.53 4.35 2.87
N GLU A 272 -3.82 5.42 2.13
CA GLU A 272 -4.46 5.32 0.80
C GLU A 272 -3.59 4.55 -0.19
N ARG A 273 -2.27 4.74 -0.16
CA ARG A 273 -1.33 3.93 -0.96
C ARG A 273 -1.37 2.46 -0.57
N VAL A 274 -1.32 2.18 0.73
CA VAL A 274 -1.41 0.80 1.23
C VAL A 274 -2.75 0.20 0.80
N TRP A 275 -3.88 0.87 1.04
CA TRP A 275 -5.20 0.37 0.70
C TRP A 275 -5.40 0.19 -0.82
N ALA A 276 -4.79 1.04 -1.64
CA ALA A 276 -4.78 0.87 -3.09
C ALA A 276 -4.04 -0.41 -3.50
N GLU A 277 -2.91 -0.73 -2.86
CA GLU A 277 -2.21 -2.00 -3.11
C GLU A 277 -2.99 -3.21 -2.58
N LEU A 278 -3.65 -3.08 -1.43
CA LEU A 278 -4.50 -4.16 -0.91
C LEU A 278 -5.60 -4.56 -1.90
N ARG A 279 -6.26 -3.58 -2.52
CA ARG A 279 -7.32 -3.84 -3.51
C ARG A 279 -6.86 -4.55 -4.78
N LYS A 280 -5.56 -4.55 -5.04
CA LYS A 280 -4.98 -5.29 -6.17
C LYS A 280 -4.74 -6.78 -5.87
N ILE A 281 -4.86 -7.21 -4.62
CA ILE A 281 -4.69 -8.62 -4.25
C ILE A 281 -5.99 -9.34 -4.61
N PRO A 282 -5.99 -10.27 -5.58
CA PRO A 282 -7.19 -10.98 -5.97
C PRO A 282 -7.64 -11.97 -4.88
N PRO A 283 -8.90 -12.41 -4.89
CA PRO A 283 -9.34 -13.53 -4.06
C PRO A 283 -8.47 -14.77 -4.28
N GLY A 284 -8.17 -15.49 -3.19
CA GLY A 284 -7.32 -16.68 -3.24
C GLY A 284 -5.81 -16.40 -3.17
N GLU A 285 -5.39 -15.15 -3.29
CA GLU A 285 -3.99 -14.77 -3.16
C GLU A 285 -3.71 -14.04 -1.85
N THR A 286 -2.48 -14.18 -1.38
CA THR A 286 -1.99 -13.43 -0.22
C THR A 286 -0.71 -12.68 -0.55
N ARG A 287 -0.45 -11.60 0.16
CA ARG A 287 0.82 -10.85 0.10
C ARG A 287 1.34 -10.64 1.52
N SER A 288 2.65 -10.61 1.69
CA SER A 288 3.21 -10.26 2.98
C SER A 288 3.18 -8.74 3.22
N TYR A 289 3.24 -8.33 4.48
CA TYR A 289 3.44 -6.91 4.82
C TYR A 289 4.69 -6.33 4.15
N ALA A 290 5.72 -7.14 3.94
CA ALA A 290 6.93 -6.73 3.24
C ALA A 290 6.70 -6.54 1.74
N ASP A 291 5.87 -7.38 1.10
CA ASP A 291 5.52 -7.24 -0.31
C ASP A 291 4.74 -5.94 -0.54
N ILE A 292 3.77 -5.64 0.33
CA ILE A 292 3.04 -4.37 0.27
C ILE A 292 3.98 -3.19 0.49
N ALA A 293 4.89 -3.26 1.48
CA ALA A 293 5.89 -2.22 1.72
C ALA A 293 6.80 -2.00 0.50
N ALA A 294 7.20 -3.08 -0.16
CA ALA A 294 7.97 -3.00 -1.41
C ALA A 294 7.13 -2.42 -2.56
N ALA A 295 5.86 -2.84 -2.70
CA ALA A 295 4.95 -2.36 -3.75
C ALA A 295 4.67 -0.85 -3.65
N ILE A 296 4.55 -0.31 -2.42
CA ILE A 296 4.42 1.13 -2.22
C ILE A 296 5.76 1.89 -2.31
N GLY A 297 6.86 1.25 -2.71
CA GLY A 297 8.17 1.89 -2.89
C GLY A 297 8.95 2.16 -1.60
N ASP A 298 8.51 1.66 -0.45
CA ASP A 298 9.20 1.78 0.84
C ASP A 298 9.34 0.42 1.55
N PRO A 299 10.33 -0.41 1.16
CA PRO A 299 10.54 -1.73 1.75
C PRO A 299 10.81 -1.74 3.26
N LYS A 300 11.21 -0.59 3.84
CA LYS A 300 11.44 -0.45 5.28
C LYS A 300 10.17 -0.18 6.07
N ALA A 301 9.08 0.21 5.41
CA ALA A 301 7.83 0.61 6.03
C ALA A 301 6.93 -0.56 6.48
N THR A 302 7.44 -1.79 6.59
CA THR A 302 6.65 -3.00 6.92
C THR A 302 5.78 -2.82 8.17
N ARG A 303 6.31 -2.19 9.24
CA ARG A 303 5.55 -1.91 10.46
C ARG A 303 4.44 -0.86 10.22
N ALA A 304 4.75 0.19 9.46
CA ALA A 304 3.78 1.23 9.10
C ALA A 304 2.67 0.68 8.19
N VAL A 305 3.01 -0.23 7.26
CA VAL A 305 2.04 -1.00 6.46
C VAL A 305 1.12 -1.82 7.37
N GLY A 306 1.67 -2.49 8.39
CA GLY A 306 0.86 -3.21 9.40
C GLY A 306 -0.14 -2.30 10.11
N THR A 307 0.28 -1.10 10.52
CA THR A 307 -0.60 -0.09 11.13
C THR A 307 -1.67 0.40 10.15
N ALA A 308 -1.31 0.70 8.90
CA ALA A 308 -2.24 1.13 7.86
C ALA A 308 -3.25 0.02 7.49
N ASN A 309 -2.80 -1.24 7.45
CA ASN A 309 -3.65 -2.41 7.25
C ASN A 309 -4.68 -2.58 8.38
N GLY A 310 -4.24 -2.41 9.63
CA GLY A 310 -5.10 -2.50 10.82
C GLY A 310 -6.09 -1.33 10.98
N SER A 311 -5.80 -0.18 10.37
CA SER A 311 -6.67 1.02 10.39
C SER A 311 -7.68 1.08 9.25
N ASN A 312 -7.78 0.02 8.43
CA ASN A 312 -8.75 -0.07 7.34
C ASN A 312 -10.20 0.07 7.86
N PRO A 313 -10.94 1.09 7.41
CA PRO A 313 -12.30 1.33 7.90
C PRO A 313 -13.38 0.53 7.17
N VAL A 314 -13.05 -0.11 6.06
CA VAL A 314 -13.98 -0.85 5.20
C VAL A 314 -13.43 -2.25 4.93
N ALA A 315 -13.49 -3.08 5.96
CA ALA A 315 -13.05 -4.47 5.90
C ALA A 315 -13.72 -5.19 4.70
N VAL A 316 -13.07 -6.20 4.15
CA VAL A 316 -13.50 -6.96 2.97
C VAL A 316 -13.40 -6.15 1.67
N LEU A 317 -13.99 -4.95 1.57
CA LEU A 317 -13.91 -4.10 0.37
C LEU A 317 -12.48 -3.63 0.09
N VAL A 318 -11.74 -3.34 1.15
CA VAL A 318 -10.28 -3.26 1.12
C VAL A 318 -9.77 -4.52 1.82
N PRO A 319 -9.22 -5.49 1.08
CA PRO A 319 -9.00 -6.85 1.58
C PRO A 319 -7.75 -6.96 2.47
N CYS A 320 -7.77 -6.25 3.62
CA CYS A 320 -6.67 -6.28 4.59
C CYS A 320 -6.44 -7.68 5.20
N HIS A 321 -7.42 -8.59 5.10
CA HIS A 321 -7.30 -9.99 5.50
C HIS A 321 -6.34 -10.79 4.58
N ARG A 322 -6.11 -10.38 3.31
CA ARG A 322 -5.18 -11.01 2.37
C ARG A 322 -3.71 -10.69 2.65
N VAL A 323 -3.43 -9.88 3.69
CA VAL A 323 -2.05 -9.57 4.08
C VAL A 323 -1.63 -10.45 5.24
N ILE A 324 -0.54 -11.20 5.05
CA ILE A 324 0.03 -12.16 6.02
C ILE A 324 1.47 -11.80 6.38
N ARG A 325 2.09 -12.53 7.31
CA ARG A 325 3.51 -12.34 7.61
C ARG A 325 4.40 -12.99 6.54
N SER A 326 5.65 -12.56 6.48
CA SER A 326 6.63 -13.09 5.50
C SER A 326 7.00 -14.55 5.73
N ASP A 327 6.75 -15.08 6.94
CA ASP A 327 6.92 -16.50 7.27
C ASP A 327 5.72 -17.36 6.85
N GLY A 328 4.69 -16.74 6.27
CA GLY A 328 3.45 -17.35 5.85
C GLY A 328 2.37 -17.44 6.94
N SER A 329 2.66 -17.03 8.19
CA SER A 329 1.67 -17.00 9.26
C SER A 329 0.70 -15.80 9.11
N LEU A 330 -0.51 -15.92 9.65
CA LEU A 330 -1.62 -14.98 9.39
C LEU A 330 -1.33 -13.51 9.73
N GLY A 331 -0.54 -13.23 10.77
CA GLY A 331 -0.42 -11.88 11.28
C GLY A 331 -1.73 -11.35 11.89
N GLY A 332 -1.74 -10.07 12.29
CA GLY A 332 -2.91 -9.44 12.91
C GLY A 332 -4.08 -9.20 11.95
N TYR A 333 -5.29 -9.08 12.50
CA TYR A 333 -6.49 -8.64 11.81
C TYR A 333 -7.43 -7.93 12.80
N ALA A 334 -7.92 -6.75 12.44
CA ALA A 334 -8.77 -5.94 13.32
C ALA A 334 -10.10 -6.64 13.67
N GLY A 335 -10.64 -7.41 12.73
CA GLY A 335 -11.85 -8.21 12.91
C GLY A 335 -11.63 -9.57 13.61
N GLY A 336 -10.42 -9.85 14.13
CA GLY A 336 -10.07 -11.12 14.79
C GLY A 336 -9.53 -12.18 13.83
N LEU A 337 -8.60 -13.00 14.33
CA LEU A 337 -7.90 -14.00 13.51
C LEU A 337 -8.82 -15.10 12.98
N GLU A 338 -9.85 -15.45 13.71
CA GLU A 338 -10.81 -16.47 13.27
C GLU A 338 -11.56 -16.02 12.00
N ARG A 339 -12.02 -14.75 11.96
CA ARG A 339 -12.64 -14.18 10.75
C ARG A 339 -11.68 -14.12 9.60
N LYS A 340 -10.42 -13.77 9.87
CA LYS A 340 -9.38 -13.77 8.84
C LYS A 340 -9.21 -15.15 8.23
N ARG A 341 -9.16 -16.21 9.05
CA ARG A 341 -9.09 -17.60 8.56
C ARG A 341 -10.30 -17.95 7.69
N LYS A 342 -11.51 -17.63 8.16
CA LYS A 342 -12.75 -17.92 7.43
C LYS A 342 -12.80 -17.19 6.09
N LEU A 343 -12.39 -15.92 6.03
CA LEU A 343 -12.32 -15.13 4.79
C LEU A 343 -11.31 -15.74 3.81
N LEU A 344 -10.09 -16.01 4.26
CA LEU A 344 -9.05 -16.62 3.42
C LEU A 344 -9.45 -18.03 2.93
N ALA A 345 -10.08 -18.84 3.80
CA ALA A 345 -10.56 -20.17 3.42
C ALA A 345 -11.68 -20.10 2.37
N ALA A 346 -12.63 -19.18 2.53
CA ALA A 346 -13.71 -18.96 1.55
C ALA A 346 -13.17 -18.51 0.17
N GLU A 347 -12.02 -17.84 0.15
CA GLU A 347 -11.32 -17.44 -1.07
C GLU A 347 -10.41 -18.53 -1.64
N GLY A 348 -10.21 -19.66 -0.94
CA GLY A 348 -9.27 -20.71 -1.35
C GLY A 348 -7.80 -20.34 -1.17
N ALA A 349 -7.50 -19.32 -0.39
CA ALA A 349 -6.14 -18.90 -0.12
C ALA A 349 -5.41 -19.85 0.86
N THR A 350 -4.09 -19.92 0.74
CA THR A 350 -3.25 -20.76 1.60
C THR A 350 -2.40 -19.91 2.54
N TRP A 351 -2.20 -20.40 3.78
CA TRP A 351 -1.31 -19.80 4.79
C TRP A 351 -0.70 -20.90 5.67
N LYS A 352 0.35 -20.56 6.43
CA LYS A 352 0.89 -21.47 7.44
C LYS A 352 0.12 -21.29 8.76
N GLU A 353 -0.49 -22.36 9.25
CA GLU A 353 -1.01 -22.36 10.61
C GLU A 353 0.15 -22.33 11.61
N GLN A 354 0.08 -21.45 12.59
CA GLN A 354 0.92 -21.58 13.77
C GLN A 354 0.50 -22.88 14.47
N ALA A 355 1.44 -23.82 14.61
CA ALA A 355 1.24 -24.95 15.50
C ALA A 355 0.79 -24.39 16.86
N ALA A 356 -0.33 -24.86 17.36
CA ALA A 356 -0.76 -24.54 18.73
C ALA A 356 0.41 -24.94 19.63
N LEU A 357 0.98 -23.95 20.34
CA LEU A 357 1.81 -24.23 21.49
C LEU A 357 0.83 -24.77 22.54
N ASP A 358 0.76 -26.09 22.64
CA ASP A 358 0.13 -26.76 23.77
C ASP A 358 0.89 -26.34 25.05
N LEU A 359 0.26 -25.47 25.83
CA LEU A 359 0.61 -25.19 27.22
C LEU A 359 -0.31 -25.97 28.15
#